data_a408530884094139823d9c7925f266cd
#
_entry.id   a408530884094139823d9c7925f266cd
#
_cell.length_a   1.000
_cell.length_b   1.000
_cell.length_c   1.000
_cell.angle_alpha   90.00
_cell.angle_beta   90.00
_cell.angle_gamma   90.00
#
_symmetry.space_group_name_H-M   'P 1'
#
loop_
_entity.id
_entity.type
_entity.pdbx_description
1 polymer ?
#
loop_
_entity_poly.entity_id
_entity_poly.type
_entity_poly.pdbx_seq_one_letter_code
_entity_poly.pdbx_strand_id
1 'polypeptide(L)'
;MAQAVSDLSAANAPSLALWNQLSALYNVCEVVCVTVVCIGIQGRKTKLLRSGIYLFAVMEWISAVGYRMFPLSDSGYAGAFQDVMHMAVTALVVLLSIVSLVIIIVAGAKSKSCRSYGVCAAVALAMMLVGAMGMNIVPAAYFGVVERFSVFAATGFNAALGLHLFCSKLKTA
;
A
#
# COMPACT_ATOMS: atom_id res chain seq x y z
N MET A 1 6.63 0.61 20.36
CA MET A 1 7.29 0.28 19.09
C MET A 1 7.13 -1.20 18.70
N ALA A 2 6.74 -2.06 19.65
CA ALA A 2 6.51 -3.49 19.43
C ALA A 2 5.19 -3.81 18.70
N GLN A 3 4.17 -2.96 18.79
CA GLN A 3 2.83 -3.22 18.23
C GLN A 3 2.79 -3.08 16.72
N ALA A 4 2.13 -4.03 16.06
CA ALA A 4 1.78 -3.97 14.65
C ALA A 4 0.82 -2.81 14.38
N VAL A 5 0.76 -2.35 13.13
CA VAL A 5 -0.22 -1.34 12.71
C VAL A 5 -1.64 -1.89 12.83
N SER A 6 -1.85 -3.16 12.50
CA SER A 6 -3.13 -3.86 12.63
C SER A 6 -3.61 -3.95 14.09
N ASP A 7 -2.70 -4.05 15.05
CA ASP A 7 -3.05 -4.07 16.49
C ASP A 7 -3.68 -2.74 16.96
N LEU A 8 -3.32 -1.62 16.32
CA LEU A 8 -3.87 -0.31 16.66
C LEU A 8 -5.35 -0.16 16.28
N SER A 9 -5.80 -0.97 15.32
CA SER A 9 -7.17 -1.00 14.79
C SER A 9 -7.97 -2.23 15.22
N ALA A 10 -7.42 -3.09 16.10
CA ALA A 10 -8.12 -4.24 16.63
C ALA A 10 -9.38 -3.82 17.42
N ALA A 11 -10.40 -4.66 17.42
CA ALA A 11 -11.71 -4.31 18.00
C ALA A 11 -11.65 -3.96 19.50
N ASN A 12 -10.69 -4.52 20.24
CA ASN A 12 -10.46 -4.24 21.66
C ASN A 12 -9.30 -3.28 21.93
N ALA A 13 -8.67 -2.69 20.87
CA ALA A 13 -7.51 -1.83 21.06
C ALA A 13 -7.88 -0.52 21.77
N PRO A 14 -7.14 -0.08 22.80
CA PRO A 14 -7.34 1.22 23.44
C PRO A 14 -7.21 2.39 22.47
N SER A 15 -6.44 2.20 21.39
CA SER A 15 -6.19 3.18 20.34
C SER A 15 -7.28 3.24 19.26
N LEU A 16 -8.28 2.35 19.27
CA LEU A 16 -9.25 2.20 18.18
C LEU A 16 -9.99 3.52 17.86
N ALA A 17 -10.44 4.26 18.88
CA ALA A 17 -11.15 5.52 18.66
C ALA A 17 -10.27 6.56 17.96
N LEU A 18 -9.03 6.73 18.42
CA LEU A 18 -8.05 7.64 17.81
C LEU A 18 -7.67 7.18 16.41
N TRP A 19 -7.43 5.88 16.25
CA TRP A 19 -7.14 5.28 14.94
C TRP A 19 -8.24 5.58 13.92
N ASN A 20 -9.50 5.35 14.29
CA ASN A 20 -10.64 5.59 13.40
C ASN A 20 -10.78 7.06 13.00
N GLN A 21 -10.50 8.00 13.91
CA GLN A 21 -10.51 9.42 13.59
C GLN A 21 -9.40 9.82 12.62
N LEU A 22 -8.17 9.37 12.85
CA LEU A 22 -7.01 9.71 12.03
C LEU A 22 -7.02 9.03 10.67
N SER A 23 -7.46 7.75 10.62
CA SER A 23 -7.47 6.97 9.37
C SER A 23 -8.67 7.24 8.47
N ALA A 24 -9.73 7.89 8.98
CA ALA A 24 -10.95 8.14 8.19
C ALA A 24 -10.68 8.94 6.92
N LEU A 25 -9.96 10.06 7.03
CA LEU A 25 -9.59 10.91 5.91
C LEU A 25 -8.50 10.26 5.05
N TYR A 26 -7.54 9.58 5.68
CA TYR A 26 -6.44 8.90 5.00
C TYR A 26 -6.97 7.88 3.98
N ASN A 27 -7.84 6.97 4.38
CA ASN A 27 -8.38 5.93 3.50
C ASN A 27 -9.13 6.49 2.29
N VAL A 28 -9.87 7.59 2.47
CA VAL A 28 -10.56 8.27 1.36
C VAL A 28 -9.55 8.89 0.40
N CYS A 29 -8.55 9.61 0.94
CA CYS A 29 -7.53 10.24 0.11
C CYS A 29 -6.72 9.22 -0.68
N GLU A 30 -6.40 8.07 -0.09
CA GLU A 30 -5.64 6.98 -0.71
C GLU A 30 -6.35 6.43 -1.95
N VAL A 31 -7.61 6.00 -1.82
CA VAL A 31 -8.37 5.44 -2.95
C VAL A 31 -8.72 6.48 -4.00
N VAL A 32 -9.00 7.72 -3.59
CA VAL A 32 -9.26 8.82 -4.53
C VAL A 32 -7.99 9.14 -5.32
N CYS A 33 -6.83 9.23 -4.67
CA CYS A 33 -5.55 9.51 -5.32
C CYS A 33 -5.28 8.48 -6.43
N VAL A 34 -5.27 7.19 -6.10
CA VAL A 34 -4.97 6.13 -7.08
C VAL A 34 -6.00 6.05 -8.19
N THR A 35 -7.29 6.30 -7.89
CA THR A 35 -8.36 6.31 -8.89
C THR A 35 -8.19 7.48 -9.87
N VAL A 36 -7.88 8.67 -9.40
CA VAL A 36 -7.59 9.84 -10.24
C VAL A 36 -6.34 9.60 -11.09
N VAL A 37 -5.31 8.94 -10.53
CA VAL A 37 -4.13 8.53 -11.31
C VAL A 37 -4.53 7.58 -12.44
N CYS A 38 -5.36 6.57 -12.18
CA CYS A 38 -5.84 5.63 -13.20
C CYS A 38 -6.56 6.35 -14.36
N ILE A 39 -7.41 7.33 -14.04
CA ILE A 39 -8.10 8.15 -15.05
C ILE A 39 -7.09 9.00 -15.83
N GLY A 40 -6.16 9.66 -15.12
CA GLY A 40 -5.22 10.62 -15.71
C GLY A 40 -4.16 10.01 -16.64
N ILE A 41 -3.86 8.71 -16.49
CA ILE A 41 -2.88 8.00 -17.32
C ILE A 41 -3.48 7.34 -18.57
N GLN A 42 -4.80 7.33 -18.70
CA GLN A 42 -5.49 6.73 -19.85
C GLN A 42 -5.00 7.37 -21.16
N GLY A 43 -4.64 6.52 -22.14
CA GLY A 43 -4.16 6.98 -23.44
C GLY A 43 -2.77 7.63 -23.48
N ARG A 44 -2.18 7.96 -22.33
CA ARG A 44 -0.94 8.76 -22.24
C ARG A 44 0.33 7.94 -21.96
N LYS A 45 0.19 6.75 -21.41
CA LYS A 45 1.31 5.90 -20.95
C LYS A 45 1.25 4.52 -21.60
N THR A 46 2.37 3.79 -21.55
CA THR A 46 2.45 2.43 -22.11
C THR A 46 1.39 1.51 -21.50
N LYS A 47 0.90 0.54 -22.26
CA LYS A 47 -0.07 -0.45 -21.75
C LYS A 47 0.46 -1.16 -20.50
N LEU A 48 1.75 -1.52 -20.51
CA LEU A 48 2.38 -2.22 -19.39
C LEU A 48 2.39 -1.39 -18.10
N LEU A 49 2.75 -0.08 -18.17
CA LEU A 49 2.69 0.80 -17.01
C LEU A 49 1.26 0.92 -16.49
N ARG A 50 0.30 1.12 -17.38
CA ARG A 50 -1.11 1.23 -16.99
C ARG A 50 -1.62 -0.03 -16.30
N SER A 51 -1.28 -1.23 -16.82
CA SER A 51 -1.67 -2.49 -16.18
C SER A 51 -1.11 -2.61 -14.76
N GLY A 52 0.16 -2.23 -14.55
CA GLY A 52 0.76 -2.23 -13.21
C GLY A 52 0.07 -1.25 -12.25
N ILE A 53 -0.22 -0.02 -12.72
CA ILE A 53 -0.91 1.00 -11.89
C ILE A 53 -2.37 0.59 -11.61
N TYR A 54 -3.07 -0.01 -12.57
CA TYR A 54 -4.43 -0.51 -12.34
C TYR A 54 -4.45 -1.65 -11.32
N LEU A 55 -3.49 -2.56 -11.39
CA LEU A 55 -3.37 -3.63 -10.40
C LEU A 55 -3.04 -3.08 -9.00
N PHE A 56 -2.18 -2.07 -8.93
CA PHE A 56 -1.91 -1.36 -7.68
C PHE A 56 -3.18 -0.67 -7.15
N ALA A 57 -3.98 -0.06 -8.01
CA ALA A 57 -5.25 0.55 -7.61
C ALA A 57 -6.24 -0.50 -7.07
N VAL A 58 -6.33 -1.67 -7.69
CA VAL A 58 -7.14 -2.78 -7.18
C VAL A 58 -6.67 -3.20 -5.78
N MET A 59 -5.36 -3.28 -5.57
CA MET A 59 -4.78 -3.56 -4.25
C MET A 59 -5.18 -2.52 -3.21
N GLU A 60 -5.07 -1.22 -3.52
CA GLU A 60 -5.46 -0.14 -2.60
C GLU A 60 -6.95 -0.19 -2.24
N TRP A 61 -7.82 -0.47 -3.20
CA TRP A 61 -9.25 -0.67 -2.93
C TRP A 61 -9.53 -1.88 -2.06
N ILE A 62 -8.84 -3.02 -2.31
CA ILE A 62 -8.96 -4.22 -1.46
C ILE A 62 -8.46 -3.93 -0.04
N SER A 63 -7.36 -3.20 0.10
CA SER A 63 -6.83 -2.77 1.39
C SER A 63 -7.84 -1.90 2.14
N ALA A 64 -8.31 -0.81 1.52
CA ALA A 64 -9.21 0.15 2.15
C ALA A 64 -10.55 -0.46 2.58
N VAL A 65 -11.10 -1.38 1.80
CA VAL A 65 -12.38 -2.05 2.09
C VAL A 65 -12.18 -3.27 2.98
N GLY A 66 -11.19 -4.13 2.65
CA GLY A 66 -10.99 -5.42 3.29
C GLY A 66 -10.62 -5.31 4.77
N TYR A 67 -9.69 -4.43 5.13
CA TYR A 67 -9.33 -4.25 6.54
C TYR A 67 -10.45 -3.62 7.37
N ARG A 68 -11.34 -2.84 6.76
CA ARG A 68 -12.53 -2.31 7.44
C ARG A 68 -13.61 -3.37 7.64
N MET A 69 -13.76 -4.29 6.68
CA MET A 69 -14.71 -5.39 6.78
C MET A 69 -14.25 -6.46 7.78
N PHE A 70 -12.94 -6.66 7.88
CA PHE A 70 -12.33 -7.71 8.69
C PHE A 70 -11.21 -7.13 9.59
N PRO A 71 -11.53 -6.24 10.55
CA PRO A 71 -10.54 -5.81 11.56
C PRO A 71 -10.16 -7.02 12.43
N LEU A 72 -8.96 -7.01 13.02
CA LEU A 72 -8.60 -8.03 14.01
C LEU A 72 -9.56 -8.01 15.20
N SER A 73 -9.92 -9.19 15.69
CA SER A 73 -10.80 -9.33 16.85
C SER A 73 -10.09 -8.93 18.15
N ASP A 74 -8.78 -9.20 18.25
CA ASP A 74 -7.90 -8.86 19.36
C ASP A 74 -6.52 -8.45 18.86
N SER A 75 -5.75 -7.74 19.70
CA SER A 75 -4.34 -7.48 19.45
C SER A 75 -3.57 -8.80 19.36
N GLY A 76 -2.86 -9.00 18.26
CA GLY A 76 -2.37 -10.31 17.88
C GLY A 76 -3.47 -11.17 17.25
N TYR A 77 -3.13 -12.33 16.78
CA TYR A 77 -4.05 -13.25 16.11
C TYR A 77 -4.76 -14.16 17.13
N ALA A 78 -6.06 -13.98 17.32
CA ALA A 78 -6.86 -14.79 18.24
C ALA A 78 -7.46 -16.07 17.60
N GLY A 79 -7.41 -16.20 16.28
CA GLY A 79 -7.90 -17.39 15.55
C GLY A 79 -9.40 -17.38 15.22
N ALA A 80 -10.09 -16.27 15.43
CA ALA A 80 -11.47 -16.09 15.03
C ALA A 80 -11.61 -16.08 13.49
N PHE A 81 -12.80 -16.38 12.95
CA PHE A 81 -13.05 -16.30 11.51
C PHE A 81 -12.64 -14.93 10.93
N GLN A 82 -12.92 -13.87 11.65
CA GLN A 82 -12.58 -12.50 11.26
C GLN A 82 -11.06 -12.30 11.13
N ASP A 83 -10.26 -12.89 12.03
CA ASP A 83 -8.81 -12.84 11.98
C ASP A 83 -8.25 -13.62 10.79
N VAL A 84 -8.86 -14.77 10.47
CA VAL A 84 -8.52 -15.55 9.27
C VAL A 84 -8.77 -14.72 8.01
N MET A 85 -9.90 -14.03 7.93
CA MET A 85 -10.22 -13.15 6.81
C MET A 85 -9.29 -11.93 6.73
N HIS A 86 -8.92 -11.34 7.87
CA HIS A 86 -7.90 -10.29 7.93
C HIS A 86 -6.57 -10.74 7.33
N MET A 87 -6.11 -11.92 7.69
CA MET A 87 -4.88 -12.50 7.15
C MET A 87 -4.99 -12.83 5.65
N ALA A 88 -6.16 -13.28 5.20
CA ALA A 88 -6.41 -13.50 3.77
C ALA A 88 -6.36 -12.20 2.97
N VAL A 89 -6.96 -11.12 3.49
CA VAL A 89 -6.86 -9.77 2.90
C VAL A 89 -5.40 -9.32 2.87
N THR A 90 -4.66 -9.50 3.96
CA THR A 90 -3.25 -9.13 4.04
C THR A 90 -2.41 -9.88 3.00
N ALA A 91 -2.59 -11.19 2.88
CA ALA A 91 -1.88 -11.99 1.89
C ALA A 91 -2.17 -11.52 0.45
N LEU A 92 -3.45 -11.21 0.15
CA LEU A 92 -3.86 -10.70 -1.16
C LEU A 92 -3.26 -9.32 -1.45
N VAL A 93 -3.30 -8.41 -0.48
CA VAL A 93 -2.71 -7.07 -0.59
C VAL A 93 -1.21 -7.15 -0.83
N VAL A 94 -0.49 -7.98 -0.09
CA VAL A 94 0.96 -8.17 -0.27
C VAL A 94 1.27 -8.74 -1.67
N LEU A 95 0.54 -9.78 -2.10
CA LEU A 95 0.72 -10.38 -3.41
C LEU A 95 0.50 -9.36 -4.54
N LEU A 96 -0.62 -8.65 -4.50
CA LEU A 96 -0.95 -7.64 -5.52
C LEU A 96 0.03 -6.48 -5.52
N SER A 97 0.52 -6.06 -4.35
CA SER A 97 1.56 -5.03 -4.23
C SER A 97 2.85 -5.46 -4.94
N ILE A 98 3.35 -6.66 -4.64
CA ILE A 98 4.58 -7.17 -5.26
C ILE A 98 4.40 -7.27 -6.78
N VAL A 99 3.33 -7.90 -7.25
CA VAL A 99 3.09 -8.11 -8.69
C VAL A 99 2.95 -6.76 -9.41
N SER A 100 2.19 -5.83 -8.87
CA SER A 100 1.99 -4.50 -9.48
C SER A 100 3.30 -3.72 -9.54
N LEU A 101 4.07 -3.67 -8.46
CA LEU A 101 5.36 -2.97 -8.42
C LEU A 101 6.36 -3.58 -9.40
N VAL A 102 6.45 -4.91 -9.50
CA VAL A 102 7.31 -5.58 -10.48
C VAL A 102 6.92 -5.22 -11.91
N ILE A 103 5.63 -5.22 -12.24
CA ILE A 103 5.15 -4.80 -13.58
C ILE A 103 5.56 -3.35 -13.88
N ILE A 104 5.43 -2.45 -12.90
CA ILE A 104 5.80 -1.02 -13.04
C ILE A 104 7.31 -0.86 -13.21
N ILE A 105 8.13 -1.63 -12.47
CA ILE A 105 9.59 -1.65 -12.62
C ILE A 105 9.97 -2.08 -14.04
N VAL A 106 9.38 -3.16 -14.54
CA VAL A 106 9.62 -3.64 -15.91
C VAL A 106 9.19 -2.60 -16.96
N ALA A 107 8.07 -1.91 -16.75
CA ALA A 107 7.65 -0.82 -17.63
C ALA A 107 8.65 0.34 -17.63
N GLY A 108 9.19 0.70 -16.47
CA GLY A 108 10.22 1.72 -16.30
C GLY A 108 11.55 1.34 -16.97
N ALA A 109 11.93 0.07 -16.92
CA ALA A 109 13.15 -0.44 -17.59
C ALA A 109 13.00 -0.43 -19.12
N LYS A 110 11.80 -0.72 -19.65
CA LYS A 110 11.54 -0.78 -21.10
C LYS A 110 11.31 0.58 -21.76
N SER A 111 10.97 1.63 -20.99
CA SER A 111 10.61 2.94 -21.56
C SER A 111 11.15 4.08 -20.73
N LYS A 112 11.95 4.96 -21.38
CA LYS A 112 12.50 6.18 -20.75
C LYS A 112 11.40 7.08 -20.16
N SER A 113 10.23 7.18 -20.83
CA SER A 113 9.08 7.97 -20.34
C SER A 113 8.40 7.41 -19.09
N CYS A 114 8.69 6.15 -18.74
CA CYS A 114 8.15 5.46 -17.56
C CYS A 114 9.21 5.25 -16.47
N ARG A 115 10.47 5.69 -16.71
CA ARG A 115 11.60 5.38 -15.83
C ARG A 115 11.41 5.87 -14.39
N SER A 116 10.89 7.07 -14.20
CA SER A 116 10.63 7.62 -12.86
C SER A 116 9.64 6.78 -12.06
N TYR A 117 8.57 6.29 -12.71
CA TYR A 117 7.62 5.37 -12.08
C TYR A 117 8.29 4.06 -11.67
N GLY A 118 9.14 3.51 -12.55
CA GLY A 118 9.90 2.29 -12.26
C GLY A 118 10.87 2.45 -11.10
N VAL A 119 11.56 3.59 -10.98
CA VAL A 119 12.45 3.88 -9.85
C VAL A 119 11.67 3.99 -8.54
N CYS A 120 10.56 4.74 -8.52
CA CYS A 120 9.70 4.84 -7.33
C CYS A 120 9.16 3.48 -6.92
N ALA A 121 8.73 2.64 -7.88
CA ALA A 121 8.26 1.29 -7.61
C ALA A 121 9.37 0.38 -7.06
N ALA A 122 10.60 0.51 -7.55
CA ALA A 122 11.74 -0.24 -7.03
C ALA A 122 12.08 0.14 -5.58
N VAL A 123 12.03 1.43 -5.24
CA VAL A 123 12.21 1.91 -3.87
C VAL A 123 11.10 1.35 -2.97
N ALA A 124 9.84 1.44 -3.39
CA ALA A 124 8.71 0.90 -2.63
C ALA A 124 8.85 -0.61 -2.41
N LEU A 125 9.19 -1.39 -3.45
CA LEU A 125 9.40 -2.82 -3.32
C LEU A 125 10.56 -3.15 -2.37
N ALA A 126 11.67 -2.42 -2.45
CA ALA A 126 12.79 -2.60 -1.53
C ALA A 126 12.39 -2.32 -0.07
N MET A 127 11.61 -1.25 0.19
CA MET A 127 11.08 -0.95 1.52
C MET A 127 10.16 -2.06 2.03
N MET A 128 9.28 -2.60 1.18
CA MET A 128 8.42 -3.73 1.56
C MET A 128 9.23 -4.97 1.93
N LEU A 129 10.27 -5.30 1.15
CA LEU A 129 11.14 -6.44 1.44
C LEU A 129 11.92 -6.24 2.73
N VAL A 130 12.46 -5.05 2.98
CA VAL A 130 13.13 -4.70 4.24
C VAL A 130 12.17 -4.86 5.42
N GLY A 131 10.92 -4.39 5.30
CA GLY A 131 9.89 -4.58 6.31
C GLY A 131 9.59 -6.05 6.57
N ALA A 132 9.32 -6.82 5.53
CA ALA A 132 8.98 -8.24 5.63
C ALA A 132 10.13 -9.10 6.19
N MET A 133 11.37 -8.86 5.73
CA MET A 133 12.55 -9.57 6.25
C MET A 133 12.88 -9.14 7.68
N GLY A 134 12.76 -7.84 7.97
CA GLY A 134 13.06 -7.28 9.28
C GLY A 134 12.19 -7.88 10.38
N MET A 135 10.93 -8.19 10.11
CA MET A 135 10.03 -8.82 11.08
C MET A 135 10.54 -10.17 11.62
N ASN A 136 11.40 -10.87 10.86
CA ASN A 136 11.99 -12.14 11.26
C ASN A 136 13.38 -11.99 11.92
N ILE A 137 14.00 -10.82 11.86
CA ILE A 137 15.40 -10.59 12.26
C ILE A 137 15.48 -9.71 13.51
N VAL A 138 14.60 -8.72 13.62
CA VAL A 138 14.66 -7.76 14.74
C VAL A 138 14.02 -8.32 16.02
N PRO A 139 14.49 -7.90 17.21
CA PRO A 139 13.81 -8.23 18.46
C PRO A 139 12.34 -7.78 18.43
N ALA A 140 11.45 -8.53 19.10
CA ALA A 140 10.02 -8.26 19.19
C ALA A 140 9.69 -6.81 19.62
N ALA A 141 10.57 -6.19 20.43
CA ALA A 141 10.43 -4.79 20.86
C ALA A 141 10.40 -3.77 19.70
N TYR A 142 10.95 -4.12 18.54
CA TYR A 142 11.02 -3.27 17.34
C TYR A 142 10.16 -3.75 16.17
N PHE A 143 9.38 -4.80 16.36
CA PHE A 143 8.54 -5.40 15.31
C PHE A 143 7.70 -4.36 14.54
N GLY A 144 6.97 -3.52 15.26
CA GLY A 144 6.12 -2.51 14.65
C GLY A 144 6.88 -1.39 13.93
N VAL A 145 8.19 -1.23 14.18
CA VAL A 145 9.01 -0.27 13.41
C VAL A 145 9.26 -0.81 12.01
N VAL A 146 9.70 -2.06 11.89
CA VAL A 146 9.99 -2.68 10.59
C VAL A 146 8.72 -2.92 9.78
N GLU A 147 7.61 -3.30 10.40
CA GLU A 147 6.33 -3.45 9.70
C GLU A 147 5.89 -2.13 9.02
N ARG A 148 6.13 -0.99 9.67
CA ARG A 148 5.81 0.33 9.10
C ARG A 148 6.56 0.65 7.82
N PHE A 149 7.73 0.07 7.58
CA PHE A 149 8.40 0.19 6.28
C PHE A 149 7.56 -0.37 5.14
N SER A 150 6.88 -1.50 5.36
CA SER A 150 5.95 -2.08 4.36
C SER A 150 4.73 -1.20 4.15
N VAL A 151 4.15 -0.68 5.23
CA VAL A 151 2.97 0.21 5.15
C VAL A 151 3.32 1.51 4.42
N PHE A 152 4.42 2.16 4.83
CA PHE A 152 4.87 3.42 4.21
C PHE A 152 5.34 3.24 2.76
N ALA A 153 5.76 2.04 2.36
CA ALA A 153 6.08 1.74 0.98
C ALA A 153 4.88 1.90 0.05
N ALA A 154 3.74 1.31 0.40
CA ALA A 154 2.50 1.41 -0.39
C ALA A 154 1.98 2.85 -0.41
N THR A 155 1.82 3.45 0.77
CA THR A 155 1.34 4.84 0.92
C THR A 155 2.24 5.84 0.19
N GLY A 156 3.55 5.72 0.36
CA GLY A 156 4.54 6.60 -0.29
C GLY A 156 4.54 6.43 -1.81
N PHE A 157 4.34 5.21 -2.29
CA PHE A 157 4.23 4.96 -3.73
C PHE A 157 2.94 5.55 -4.31
N ASN A 158 1.80 5.43 -3.62
CA ASN A 158 0.54 6.08 -4.00
C ASN A 158 0.71 7.60 -4.09
N ALA A 159 1.32 8.21 -3.07
CA ALA A 159 1.63 9.64 -3.07
C ALA A 159 2.53 10.05 -4.24
N ALA A 160 3.57 9.25 -4.54
CA ALA A 160 4.46 9.47 -5.68
C ALA A 160 3.70 9.42 -7.02
N LEU A 161 2.75 8.50 -7.19
CA LEU A 161 1.89 8.44 -8.37
C LEU A 161 1.05 9.72 -8.52
N GLY A 162 0.44 10.19 -7.44
CA GLY A 162 -0.31 11.46 -7.40
C GLY A 162 0.55 12.66 -7.79
N LEU A 163 1.75 12.76 -7.22
CA LEU A 163 2.70 13.83 -7.55
C LEU A 163 3.14 13.78 -9.02
N HIS A 164 3.40 12.59 -9.57
CA HIS A 164 3.72 12.46 -11.00
C HIS A 164 2.58 12.96 -11.89
N LEU A 165 1.35 12.65 -11.56
CA LEU A 165 0.19 13.13 -12.30
C LEU A 165 0.07 14.65 -12.21
N PHE A 166 0.17 15.21 -11.00
CA PHE A 166 0.09 16.65 -10.76
C PHE A 166 1.17 17.41 -11.54
N CYS A 167 2.44 17.03 -11.41
CA CYS A 167 3.55 17.66 -12.12
C CYS A 167 3.43 17.52 -13.65
N SER A 168 2.84 16.43 -14.15
CA SER A 168 2.63 16.27 -15.59
C SER A 168 1.56 17.21 -16.14
N LYS A 169 0.53 17.54 -15.33
CA LYS A 169 -0.53 18.48 -15.70
C LYS A 169 -0.03 19.93 -15.73
N LEU A 170 0.81 20.31 -14.76
CA LEU A 170 1.40 21.64 -14.72
C LEU A 170 2.28 21.96 -15.94
N LYS A 171 2.90 20.94 -16.56
CA LYS A 171 3.73 21.12 -17.77
C LYS A 171 2.91 21.25 -19.06
N THR A 172 1.62 20.96 -19.02
CA THR A 172 0.72 21.01 -20.17
C THR A 172 -0.30 22.17 -20.11
N ALA A 173 -0.35 22.88 -19.00
CA ALA A 173 -1.09 24.13 -18.80
C ALA A 173 -0.20 25.34 -19.06
#